data_c8eeabea7739122a6d338ec5c9b28bde
#
_entry.id   c8eeabea7739122a6d338ec5c9b28bde
#
_cell.length_a   1.000
_cell.length_b   1.000
_cell.length_c   1.000
_cell.angle_alpha   90.00
_cell.angle_beta   90.00
_cell.angle_gamma   90.00
#
_symmetry.space_group_name_H-M   'P 1'
#
loop_
_entity.id
_entity.type
_entity.pdbx_description
1 polymer ?
#
loop_
_entity_poly.entity_id
_entity_poly.type
_entity_poly.pdbx_seq_one_letter_code
_entity_poly.pdbx_strand_id
1 'polypeptide(L)'
;MEERTPILSVKDLVVNYGAIQALKGASLDVYAGEIVAVIGANGAGKSTMMNAIMGDVPRASGEILLDGKLLPHKSYQVVSAGISLSPEGRKVFAPLTVLENLDMGAFPLSDRSQIEKQKEEVFQLFPRLLERKNQYAGTLSGGEQQMLAIGRALMAKPRVLLLDEPSLGLAPII
;
A
#
# COMPACT_ATOMS: atom_id res chain seq x y z
N MET A 1 -30.68 -6.31 9.52
CA MET A 1 -29.22 -6.14 9.48
C MET A 1 -28.93 -5.49 8.15
N GLU A 2 -28.43 -4.25 8.15
CA GLU A 2 -27.97 -3.63 6.90
C GLU A 2 -26.80 -4.47 6.35
N GLU A 3 -26.92 -4.95 5.13
CA GLU A 3 -25.82 -5.60 4.42
C GLU A 3 -24.70 -4.57 4.23
N ARG A 4 -23.65 -4.70 5.02
CA ARG A 4 -22.45 -3.88 4.84
C ARG A 4 -21.80 -4.22 3.50
N THR A 5 -21.68 -3.27 2.60
CA THR A 5 -20.96 -3.45 1.34
C THR A 5 -19.46 -3.32 1.59
N PRO A 6 -18.63 -4.28 1.15
CA PRO A 6 -17.17 -4.17 1.29
C PRO A 6 -16.62 -3.02 0.44
N ILE A 7 -15.65 -2.29 0.99
CA ILE A 7 -14.91 -1.26 0.25
C ILE A 7 -13.97 -1.90 -0.80
N LEU A 8 -13.34 -3.02 -0.45
CA LEU A 8 -12.53 -3.84 -1.36
C LEU A 8 -13.02 -5.28 -1.29
N SER A 9 -13.29 -5.87 -2.46
CA SER A 9 -13.66 -7.29 -2.58
C SER A 9 -12.77 -7.97 -3.62
N VAL A 10 -12.13 -9.05 -3.22
CA VAL A 10 -11.36 -9.94 -4.08
C VAL A 10 -12.12 -11.25 -4.18
N LYS A 11 -12.41 -11.71 -5.39
CA LYS A 11 -13.23 -12.92 -5.63
C LYS A 11 -12.49 -13.88 -6.54
N ASP A 12 -12.25 -15.08 -6.04
CA ASP A 12 -11.67 -16.23 -6.76
C ASP A 12 -10.41 -15.86 -7.57
N LEU A 13 -9.54 -15.04 -6.96
CA LEU A 13 -8.36 -14.48 -7.61
C LEU A 13 -7.35 -15.60 -7.91
N VAL A 14 -7.04 -15.77 -9.19
CA VAL A 14 -6.00 -16.69 -9.68
C VAL A 14 -4.88 -15.86 -10.31
N VAL A 15 -3.63 -16.15 -9.91
CA VAL A 15 -2.44 -15.52 -10.45
C VAL A 15 -1.41 -16.60 -10.79
N ASN A 16 -0.85 -16.51 -12.01
CA ASN A 16 0.17 -17.42 -12.50
C ASN A 16 1.48 -16.67 -12.84
N TYR A 17 2.60 -17.26 -12.46
CA TYR A 17 3.93 -16.89 -12.94
C TYR A 17 4.45 -17.99 -13.86
N GLY A 18 4.25 -17.81 -15.17
CA GLY A 18 4.49 -18.88 -16.14
C GLY A 18 3.63 -20.12 -15.82
N ALA A 19 4.27 -21.27 -15.58
CA ALA A 19 3.59 -22.51 -15.23
C ALA A 19 3.22 -22.63 -13.73
N ILE A 20 3.68 -21.71 -12.89
CA ILE A 20 3.44 -21.78 -11.44
C ILE A 20 2.19 -20.97 -11.08
N GLN A 21 1.19 -21.65 -10.53
CA GLN A 21 -0.01 -21.00 -9.99
C GLN A 21 0.27 -20.50 -8.55
N ALA A 22 0.53 -19.20 -8.43
CA ALA A 22 0.87 -18.56 -7.15
C ALA A 22 -0.36 -18.28 -6.28
N LEU A 23 -1.52 -17.96 -6.89
CA LEU A 23 -2.82 -17.89 -6.22
C LEU A 23 -3.82 -18.82 -6.92
N LYS A 24 -4.60 -19.55 -6.12
CA LYS A 24 -5.46 -20.65 -6.57
C LYS A 24 -6.95 -20.39 -6.26
N GLY A 25 -7.43 -19.17 -6.50
CA GLY A 25 -8.81 -18.79 -6.20
C GLY A 25 -8.96 -18.17 -4.81
N ALA A 26 -8.09 -17.21 -4.48
CA ALA A 26 -8.16 -16.51 -3.19
C ALA A 26 -9.30 -15.48 -3.19
N SER A 27 -10.04 -15.42 -2.09
CA SER A 27 -11.13 -14.44 -1.90
C SER A 27 -11.00 -13.78 -0.54
N LEU A 28 -11.28 -12.47 -0.48
CA LEU A 28 -11.38 -11.71 0.76
C LEU A 28 -12.24 -10.45 0.55
N ASP A 29 -12.88 -10.01 1.62
CA ASP A 29 -13.58 -8.73 1.69
C ASP A 29 -12.96 -7.86 2.78
N VAL A 30 -12.88 -6.55 2.52
CA VAL A 30 -12.44 -5.54 3.47
C VAL A 30 -13.54 -4.47 3.57
N TYR A 31 -13.95 -4.14 4.79
CA TYR A 31 -14.97 -3.14 5.04
C TYR A 31 -14.35 -1.81 5.51
N ALA A 32 -15.09 -0.72 5.37
CA ALA A 32 -14.60 0.59 5.81
C ALA A 32 -14.30 0.60 7.32
N GLY A 33 -13.12 1.10 7.68
CA GLY A 33 -12.65 1.15 9.07
C GLY A 33 -12.14 -0.18 9.63
N GLU A 34 -11.98 -1.21 8.77
CA GLU A 34 -11.50 -2.53 9.17
C GLU A 34 -10.00 -2.69 8.87
N ILE A 35 -9.33 -3.47 9.73
CA ILE A 35 -7.97 -3.96 9.51
C ILE A 35 -8.06 -5.46 9.24
N VAL A 36 -7.63 -5.88 8.05
CA VAL A 36 -7.60 -7.28 7.65
C VAL A 36 -6.16 -7.76 7.58
N ALA A 37 -5.82 -8.82 8.32
CA ALA A 37 -4.51 -9.46 8.28
C ALA A 37 -4.55 -10.71 7.39
N VAL A 38 -3.70 -10.71 6.35
CA VAL A 38 -3.49 -11.90 5.50
C VAL A 38 -2.32 -12.69 6.07
N ILE A 39 -2.61 -13.87 6.62
CA ILE A 39 -1.63 -14.72 7.29
C ILE A 39 -1.31 -15.92 6.39
N GLY A 40 -0.04 -16.31 6.34
CA GLY A 40 0.43 -17.47 5.59
C GLY A 40 1.95 -17.59 5.60
N ALA A 41 2.46 -18.77 5.29
CA ALA A 41 3.90 -19.02 5.16
C ALA A 41 4.54 -18.17 4.06
N ASN A 42 5.88 -18.07 4.07
CA ASN A 42 6.61 -17.44 2.96
C ASN A 42 6.35 -18.23 1.68
N GLY A 43 6.06 -17.51 0.59
CA GLY A 43 5.64 -18.12 -0.67
C GLY A 43 4.15 -18.49 -0.78
N ALA A 44 3.33 -18.25 0.25
CA ALA A 44 1.89 -18.52 0.21
C ALA A 44 1.08 -17.59 -0.72
N GLY A 45 1.72 -16.61 -1.36
CA GLY A 45 1.06 -15.70 -2.29
C GLY A 45 0.58 -14.37 -1.71
N LYS A 46 0.94 -14.02 -0.46
CA LYS A 46 0.53 -12.76 0.19
C LYS A 46 0.90 -11.53 -0.65
N SER A 47 2.18 -11.36 -0.97
CA SER A 47 2.66 -10.25 -1.81
C SER A 47 2.11 -10.35 -3.25
N THR A 48 1.90 -11.56 -3.76
CA THR A 48 1.27 -11.78 -5.08
C THR A 48 -0.16 -11.25 -5.11
N MET A 49 -0.93 -11.45 -4.05
CA MET A 49 -2.29 -10.91 -3.93
C MET A 49 -2.26 -9.38 -3.94
N MET A 50 -1.39 -8.76 -3.14
CA MET A 50 -1.27 -7.29 -3.09
C MET A 50 -0.83 -6.71 -4.43
N ASN A 51 0.15 -7.33 -5.09
CA ASN A 51 0.62 -6.91 -6.42
C ASN A 51 -0.46 -7.10 -7.50
N ALA A 52 -1.30 -8.14 -7.40
CA ALA A 52 -2.43 -8.33 -8.31
C ALA A 52 -3.53 -7.28 -8.07
N ILE A 53 -3.80 -6.90 -6.81
CA ILE A 53 -4.72 -5.80 -6.47
C ILE A 53 -4.18 -4.49 -7.05
N MET A 54 -2.88 -4.22 -6.93
CA MET A 54 -2.24 -3.03 -7.50
C MET A 54 -2.16 -3.01 -9.02
N GLY A 55 -2.43 -4.15 -9.69
CA GLY A 55 -2.30 -4.26 -11.14
C GLY A 55 -0.87 -4.41 -11.64
N ASP A 56 0.09 -4.68 -10.75
CA ASP A 56 1.50 -4.91 -11.10
C ASP A 56 1.73 -6.34 -11.61
N VAL A 57 0.83 -7.25 -11.26
CA VAL A 57 0.82 -8.65 -11.74
C VAL A 57 -0.54 -8.94 -12.39
N PRO A 58 -0.57 -9.50 -13.61
CA PRO A 58 -1.81 -9.82 -14.27
C PRO A 58 -2.54 -10.98 -13.55
N ARG A 59 -3.84 -10.81 -13.35
CA ARG A 59 -4.73 -11.88 -12.89
C ARG A 59 -5.07 -12.81 -14.04
N ALA A 60 -5.00 -14.12 -13.82
CA ALA A 60 -5.42 -15.14 -14.77
C ALA A 60 -6.96 -15.30 -14.79
N SER A 61 -7.59 -15.19 -13.61
CA SER A 61 -9.05 -15.15 -13.44
C SER A 61 -9.39 -14.51 -12.09
N GLY A 62 -10.68 -14.35 -11.84
CA GLY A 62 -11.22 -13.70 -10.64
C GLY A 62 -11.45 -12.21 -10.83
N GLU A 63 -12.10 -11.59 -9.86
CA GLU A 63 -12.49 -10.19 -9.88
C GLU A 63 -11.94 -9.46 -8.65
N ILE A 64 -11.58 -8.19 -8.85
CA ILE A 64 -11.23 -7.27 -7.77
C ILE A 64 -12.12 -6.05 -7.93
N LEU A 65 -12.87 -5.74 -6.88
CA LEU A 65 -13.87 -4.67 -6.88
C LEU A 65 -13.52 -3.65 -5.79
N LEU A 66 -13.63 -2.38 -6.12
CA LEU A 66 -13.58 -1.27 -5.16
C LEU A 66 -14.95 -0.59 -5.18
N ASP A 67 -15.65 -0.52 -4.04
CA ASP A 67 -17.05 -0.06 -3.91
C ASP A 67 -17.98 -0.74 -4.94
N GLY A 68 -17.83 -2.03 -5.12
CA GLY A 68 -18.64 -2.80 -6.08
C GLY A 68 -18.31 -2.55 -7.55
N LYS A 69 -17.32 -1.70 -7.87
CA LYS A 69 -16.88 -1.44 -9.25
C LYS A 69 -15.60 -2.19 -9.56
N LEU A 70 -15.52 -2.78 -10.74
CA LEU A 70 -14.33 -3.52 -11.17
C LEU A 70 -13.09 -2.61 -11.16
N LEU A 71 -12.05 -3.07 -10.48
CA LEU A 71 -10.80 -2.33 -10.36
C LEU A 71 -10.03 -2.36 -11.69
N PRO A 72 -9.44 -1.24 -12.13
CA PRO A 72 -8.60 -1.17 -13.32
C PRO A 72 -7.40 -2.13 -13.24
N HIS A 73 -6.80 -2.42 -14.42
CA HIS A 73 -5.65 -3.31 -14.52
C HIS A 73 -4.30 -2.60 -14.45
N LYS A 74 -4.27 -1.27 -14.58
CA LYS A 74 -3.01 -0.50 -14.59
C LYS A 74 -2.78 0.13 -13.23
N SER A 75 -1.59 -0.06 -12.66
CA SER A 75 -1.28 0.37 -11.28
C SER A 75 -1.53 1.86 -11.04
N TYR A 76 -1.19 2.74 -11.97
CA TYR A 76 -1.47 4.17 -11.82
C TYR A 76 -2.98 4.48 -11.73
N GLN A 77 -3.84 3.70 -12.40
CA GLN A 77 -5.31 3.85 -12.32
C GLN A 77 -5.84 3.30 -10.99
N VAL A 78 -5.23 2.22 -10.48
CA VAL A 78 -5.55 1.65 -9.17
C VAL A 78 -5.25 2.66 -8.06
N VAL A 79 -4.08 3.32 -8.12
CA VAL A 79 -3.71 4.37 -7.17
C VAL A 79 -4.70 5.55 -7.27
N SER A 80 -5.04 5.97 -8.48
CA SER A 80 -6.05 7.05 -8.69
C SER A 80 -7.46 6.65 -8.23
N ALA A 81 -7.78 5.36 -8.19
CA ALA A 81 -9.05 4.86 -7.63
C ALA A 81 -9.06 4.86 -6.09
N GLY A 82 -7.91 5.02 -5.44
CA GLY A 82 -7.79 5.17 -4.00
C GLY A 82 -7.21 3.95 -3.27
N ILE A 83 -6.38 3.14 -3.92
CA ILE A 83 -5.61 2.06 -3.29
C ILE A 83 -4.12 2.40 -3.37
N SER A 84 -3.40 2.28 -2.26
CA SER A 84 -1.94 2.42 -2.23
C SER A 84 -1.28 1.23 -1.57
N LEU A 85 -0.04 0.96 -1.94
CA LEU A 85 0.77 -0.13 -1.39
C LEU A 85 2.07 0.42 -0.79
N SER A 86 2.36 0.01 0.44
CA SER A 86 3.72 0.05 0.99
C SER A 86 4.33 -1.34 0.81
N PRO A 87 5.26 -1.52 -0.16
CA PRO A 87 5.80 -2.84 -0.49
C PRO A 87 6.83 -3.32 0.52
N GLU A 88 7.10 -4.61 0.52
CA GLU A 88 8.19 -5.22 1.28
C GLU A 88 9.55 -4.58 0.95
N GLY A 89 10.43 -4.52 1.95
CA GLY A 89 11.79 -4.01 1.79
C GLY A 89 11.90 -2.49 1.77
N ARG A 90 10.91 -1.79 2.33
CA ARG A 90 10.87 -0.32 2.53
C ARG A 90 10.82 0.48 1.22
N LYS A 91 11.63 0.15 0.21
CA LYS A 91 11.66 0.77 -1.13
C LYS A 91 11.64 2.31 -1.11
N VAL A 92 12.38 2.94 -0.18
CA VAL A 92 12.54 4.39 -0.18
C VAL A 92 13.50 4.83 -1.31
N PHE A 93 13.31 6.04 -1.81
CA PHE A 93 14.25 6.66 -2.74
C PHE A 93 15.44 7.21 -1.95
N ALA A 94 16.48 6.40 -1.78
CA ALA A 94 17.65 6.67 -0.93
C ALA A 94 18.35 8.02 -1.21
N PRO A 95 18.50 8.47 -2.48
CA PRO A 95 19.13 9.75 -2.81
C PRO A 95 18.22 10.96 -2.64
N LEU A 96 16.92 10.77 -2.30
CA LEU A 96 16.00 11.85 -2.02
C LEU A 96 15.86 12.06 -0.52
N THR A 97 15.52 13.28 -0.10
CA THR A 97 15.19 13.62 1.28
C THR A 97 13.86 12.95 1.69
N VAL A 98 13.57 12.95 3.00
CA VAL A 98 12.28 12.53 3.53
C VAL A 98 11.14 13.30 2.86
N LEU A 99 11.26 14.64 2.79
CA LEU A 99 10.25 15.50 2.20
C LEU A 99 10.01 15.16 0.72
N GLU A 100 11.06 15.03 -0.07
CA GLU A 100 10.96 14.66 -1.49
C GLU A 100 10.35 13.26 -1.69
N ASN A 101 10.68 12.29 -0.81
CA ASN A 101 10.04 10.98 -0.83
C ASN A 101 8.53 11.07 -0.60
N LEU A 102 8.08 11.91 0.34
CA LEU A 102 6.66 12.13 0.60
C LEU A 102 6.00 12.82 -0.60
N ASP A 103 6.62 13.84 -1.18
CA ASP A 103 6.11 14.55 -2.35
C ASP A 103 5.91 13.61 -3.55
N MET A 104 6.81 12.64 -3.75
CA MET A 104 6.63 11.59 -4.77
C MET A 104 5.37 10.75 -4.54
N GLY A 105 4.98 10.51 -3.29
CA GLY A 105 3.75 9.80 -2.94
C GLY A 105 2.47 10.56 -3.27
N ALA A 106 2.55 11.91 -3.34
CA ALA A 106 1.43 12.78 -3.65
C ALA A 106 1.09 12.88 -5.14
N PHE A 107 1.82 12.17 -6.01
CA PHE A 107 1.67 12.24 -7.48
C PHE A 107 0.21 12.15 -7.99
N PRO A 108 -0.72 11.38 -7.38
CA PRO A 108 -2.10 11.34 -7.83
C PRO A 108 -2.93 12.60 -7.49
N LEU A 109 -2.43 13.45 -6.59
CA LEU A 109 -3.12 14.66 -6.14
C LEU A 109 -2.67 15.86 -6.98
N SER A 110 -3.63 16.65 -7.46
CA SER A 110 -3.37 17.87 -8.23
C SER A 110 -3.51 19.16 -7.39
N ASP A 111 -4.24 19.11 -6.29
CA ASP A 111 -4.49 20.24 -5.41
C ASP A 111 -3.37 20.37 -4.37
N ARG A 112 -2.61 21.46 -4.48
CA ARG A 112 -1.50 21.76 -3.57
C ARG A 112 -1.93 21.88 -2.11
N SER A 113 -3.12 22.39 -1.86
CA SER A 113 -3.63 22.54 -0.48
C SER A 113 -3.91 21.16 0.15
N GLN A 114 -4.42 20.23 -0.63
CA GLN A 114 -4.63 18.85 -0.19
C GLN A 114 -3.30 18.12 0.03
N ILE A 115 -2.29 18.37 -0.80
CA ILE A 115 -0.95 17.78 -0.64
C ILE A 115 -0.33 18.25 0.68
N GLU A 116 -0.36 19.56 0.98
CA GLU A 116 0.21 20.09 2.23
C GLU A 116 -0.56 19.55 3.45
N LYS A 117 -1.88 19.52 3.40
CA LYS A 117 -2.69 18.93 4.48
C LYS A 117 -2.36 17.45 4.71
N GLN A 118 -2.25 16.67 3.64
CA GLN A 118 -1.91 15.24 3.74
C GLN A 118 -0.51 15.04 4.31
N LYS A 119 0.44 15.93 3.97
CA LYS A 119 1.79 15.93 4.52
C LYS A 119 1.79 16.20 6.02
N GLU A 120 0.99 17.16 6.48
CA GLU A 120 0.80 17.43 7.90
C GLU A 120 0.23 16.22 8.64
N GLU A 121 -0.77 15.55 8.08
CA GLU A 121 -1.35 14.32 8.65
C GLU A 121 -0.29 13.20 8.76
N VAL A 122 0.56 13.03 7.74
CA VAL A 122 1.66 12.05 7.77
C VAL A 122 2.70 12.41 8.84
N PHE A 123 3.05 13.69 9.00
CA PHE A 123 3.98 14.13 10.03
C PHE A 123 3.40 14.01 11.45
N GLN A 124 2.08 14.16 11.62
CA GLN A 124 1.42 13.89 12.90
C GLN A 124 1.48 12.40 13.26
N LEU A 125 1.30 11.50 12.28
CA LEU A 125 1.43 10.06 12.49
C LEU A 125 2.89 9.64 12.75
N PHE A 126 3.84 10.30 12.10
CA PHE A 126 5.26 9.97 12.17
C PHE A 126 6.11 11.22 12.50
N PRO A 127 6.10 11.71 13.75
CA PRO A 127 6.82 12.93 14.13
C PRO A 127 8.31 12.88 13.82
N ARG A 128 8.93 11.70 13.88
CA ARG A 128 10.34 11.49 13.51
C ARG A 128 10.65 11.87 12.07
N LEU A 129 9.70 11.71 11.15
CA LEU A 129 9.88 12.13 9.76
C LEU A 129 9.91 13.65 9.62
N LEU A 130 9.12 14.37 10.44
CA LEU A 130 9.15 15.83 10.48
C LEU A 130 10.51 16.36 10.97
N GLU A 131 11.04 15.79 12.06
CA GLU A 131 12.36 16.13 12.61
C GLU A 131 13.47 15.98 11.57
N ARG A 132 13.33 15.01 10.66
CA ARG A 132 14.32 14.61 9.67
C ARG A 132 13.92 14.95 8.22
N LYS A 133 12.97 15.85 8.03
CA LYS A 133 12.37 16.13 6.70
C LYS A 133 13.39 16.47 5.60
N ASN A 134 14.52 17.07 5.96
CA ASN A 134 15.59 17.45 5.03
C ASN A 134 16.73 16.42 4.97
N GLN A 135 16.64 15.31 5.72
CA GLN A 135 17.65 14.24 5.73
C GLN A 135 17.43 13.30 4.54
N TYR A 136 18.51 12.82 3.94
CA TYR A 136 18.46 11.82 2.87
C TYR A 136 17.89 10.49 3.40
N ALA A 137 16.94 9.92 2.68
CA ALA A 137 16.23 8.70 3.10
C ALA A 137 17.17 7.50 3.27
N GLY A 138 18.25 7.43 2.47
CA GLY A 138 19.24 6.36 2.59
C GLY A 138 20.03 6.37 3.91
N THR A 139 20.04 7.48 4.65
CA THR A 139 20.76 7.63 5.93
C THR A 139 19.88 7.42 7.16
N LEU A 140 18.59 7.17 6.96
CA LEU A 140 17.64 6.87 8.03
C LEU A 140 17.85 5.47 8.60
N SER A 141 17.49 5.28 9.86
CA SER A 141 17.40 3.94 10.46
C SER A 141 16.35 3.08 9.74
N GLY A 142 16.43 1.77 9.88
CA GLY A 142 15.49 0.86 9.23
C GLY A 142 14.03 1.11 9.61
N GLY A 143 13.76 1.47 10.88
CA GLY A 143 12.41 1.82 11.33
C GLY A 143 11.93 3.14 10.73
N GLU A 144 12.80 4.16 10.63
CA GLU A 144 12.46 5.44 10.00
C GLU A 144 12.22 5.29 8.49
N GLN A 145 12.99 4.42 7.81
CA GLN A 145 12.73 4.09 6.40
C GLN A 145 11.38 3.40 6.22
N GLN A 146 10.99 2.53 7.16
CA GLN A 146 9.66 1.89 7.13
C GLN A 146 8.54 2.91 7.34
N MET A 147 8.69 3.82 8.32
CA MET A 147 7.75 4.93 8.52
C MET A 147 7.63 5.77 7.26
N LEU A 148 8.76 6.06 6.59
CA LEU A 148 8.79 6.85 5.35
C LEU A 148 8.09 6.12 4.20
N ALA A 149 8.29 4.80 4.05
CA ALA A 149 7.62 4.00 3.02
C ALA A 149 6.09 4.01 3.20
N ILE A 150 5.62 3.84 4.45
CA ILE A 150 4.20 3.92 4.80
C ILE A 150 3.68 5.35 4.61
N GLY A 151 4.41 6.35 5.09
CA GLY A 151 4.06 7.76 4.93
C GLY A 151 3.91 8.15 3.46
N ARG A 152 4.83 7.71 2.60
CA ARG A 152 4.74 7.93 1.16
C ARG A 152 3.51 7.30 0.53
N ALA A 153 3.12 6.09 0.95
CA ALA A 153 1.89 5.45 0.47
C ALA A 153 0.64 6.21 0.93
N LEU A 154 0.66 6.78 2.14
CA LEU A 154 -0.43 7.60 2.68
C LEU A 154 -0.59 8.94 1.95
N MET A 155 0.49 9.49 1.35
CA MET A 155 0.43 10.77 0.61
C MET A 155 -0.54 10.76 -0.55
N ALA A 156 -0.84 9.59 -1.15
CA ALA A 156 -1.87 9.45 -2.18
C ALA A 156 -3.30 9.58 -1.63
N LYS A 157 -3.47 9.74 -0.31
CA LYS A 157 -4.76 9.78 0.40
C LYS A 157 -5.65 8.57 0.07
N PRO A 158 -5.12 7.35 0.25
CA PRO A 158 -5.82 6.14 -0.14
C PRO A 158 -7.04 5.87 0.74
N ARG A 159 -8.03 5.21 0.18
CA ARG A 159 -9.18 4.65 0.87
C ARG A 159 -8.88 3.24 1.41
N VAL A 160 -8.00 2.53 0.72
CA VAL A 160 -7.45 1.23 1.13
C VAL A 160 -5.93 1.29 1.07
N LEU A 161 -5.28 1.03 2.19
CA LEU A 161 -3.82 0.94 2.29
C LEU A 161 -3.41 -0.53 2.42
N LEU A 162 -2.59 -0.99 1.50
CA LEU A 162 -1.98 -2.32 1.54
C LEU A 162 -0.58 -2.19 2.16
N LEU A 163 -0.28 -3.06 3.12
CA LEU A 163 1.02 -3.11 3.80
C LEU A 163 1.61 -4.51 3.63
N ASP A 164 2.73 -4.63 2.91
CA ASP A 164 3.42 -5.89 2.73
C ASP A 164 4.59 -5.98 3.73
N GLU A 165 4.49 -6.93 4.68
CA GLU A 165 5.47 -7.18 5.75
C GLU A 165 5.88 -5.90 6.53
N PRO A 166 4.93 -5.09 7.05
CA PRO A 166 5.23 -3.77 7.63
C PRO A 166 6.11 -3.83 8.88
N SER A 167 6.16 -4.96 9.56
CA SER A 167 6.98 -5.17 10.76
C SER A 167 8.40 -5.64 10.47
N LEU A 168 8.73 -5.96 9.23
CA LEU A 168 10.05 -6.47 8.86
C LEU A 168 11.14 -5.43 9.13
N GLY A 169 12.08 -5.75 10.03
CA GLY A 169 13.19 -4.86 10.41
C GLY A 169 12.82 -3.76 11.39
N LEU A 170 11.65 -3.80 12.01
CA LEU A 170 11.35 -3.07 13.24
C LEU A 170 11.92 -3.86 14.41
N ALA A 171 12.63 -3.18 15.32
CA ALA A 171 13.02 -3.80 16.58
C ALA A 171 11.74 -4.19 17.35
N PRO A 172 11.66 -5.41 17.94
CA PRO A 172 10.55 -5.74 18.81
C PRO A 172 10.49 -4.69 19.93
N ILE A 173 9.36 -4.03 20.08
CA ILE A 173 9.11 -3.23 21.27
C ILE A 173 8.84 -4.26 22.36
N ILE A 174 9.84 -4.45 23.24
CA ILE A 174 9.74 -5.30 24.43
C ILE A 174 8.83 -4.61 25.46
#